data_8e73be3a284e202d320ee272e6935a10
#
_entry.id   8e73be3a284e202d320ee272e6935a10
#
_cell.length_a   1.000
_cell.length_b   1.000
_cell.length_c   1.000
_cell.angle_alpha   90.00
_cell.angle_beta   90.00
_cell.angle_gamma   90.00
#
_symmetry.space_group_name_H-M   'P 1'
#
loop_
_entity.id
_entity.type
_entity.pdbx_description
1 polymer ?
#
loop_
_entity_poly.entity_id
_entity_poly.type
_entity_poly.pdbx_seq_one_letter_code
_entity_poly.pdbx_strand_id
1 'polypeptide(L)'
;MGKSFRTNKDKELVKINEDFAKINIEYEKSDRKGKIEYIISDKKNISINGVKIKKLSELLGNINSIIFSPDDMEILKDGPQKRRKFLNMLISQLRPRYLFNLNDYNKTLEQRNNYLRQIKYENKPKNMIDIWNEKLANHAQIIYEYRKGFVDKLLKKIVNIHKNITNNSEQININYISEFKNKEEYIKKLNEKLNKDIERGYTSTGIHRDDFEVYINGKNINLYGSQGQFRTAILSLKLSELYVIYDEVGEYPILLLDDFMSELDENRRKKFVENITDAQVILTGTHKLILENFNYNIYNVKDGQVKNEEQF
;
A
#
# COMPACT_ATOMS: atom_id res chain seq x y z
N MET A 1 -0.71 -4.40 -6.87
CA MET A 1 -1.48 -4.52 -8.11
C MET A 1 -0.88 -5.61 -8.96
N GLY A 2 -1.72 -6.40 -9.64
CA GLY A 2 -1.29 -7.59 -10.36
C GLY A 2 -0.67 -8.67 -9.47
N LYS A 3 -1.02 -8.67 -8.17
CA LYS A 3 -0.63 -9.68 -7.17
C LYS A 3 -1.81 -9.93 -6.24
N SER A 4 -1.94 -11.18 -5.78
CA SER A 4 -2.87 -11.51 -4.71
C SER A 4 -2.40 -10.85 -3.40
N PHE A 5 -3.32 -10.45 -2.54
CA PHE A 5 -3.02 -10.04 -1.17
C PHE A 5 -3.01 -11.25 -0.20
N ARG A 6 -3.62 -12.39 -0.59
CA ARG A 6 -3.68 -13.62 0.21
C ARG A 6 -2.48 -14.54 0.02
N THR A 7 -1.89 -14.56 -1.19
CA THR A 7 -0.77 -15.45 -1.50
C THR A 7 0.27 -14.76 -2.37
N ASN A 8 1.54 -15.15 -2.16
CA ASN A 8 2.65 -14.74 -3.03
C ASN A 8 2.88 -15.69 -4.21
N LYS A 9 2.16 -16.82 -4.26
CA LYS A 9 2.28 -17.84 -5.29
C LYS A 9 1.06 -17.83 -6.19
N ASP A 10 1.21 -17.29 -7.39
CA ASP A 10 0.08 -17.15 -8.31
C ASP A 10 -0.57 -18.48 -8.72
N LYS A 11 0.19 -19.58 -8.74
CA LYS A 11 -0.37 -20.93 -9.00
C LYS A 11 -1.48 -21.33 -8.00
N GLU A 12 -1.46 -20.80 -6.77
CA GLU A 12 -2.49 -21.05 -5.77
C GLU A 12 -3.83 -20.36 -6.10
N LEU A 13 -3.85 -19.48 -7.12
CA LEU A 13 -5.06 -18.83 -7.63
C LEU A 13 -5.74 -19.64 -8.74
N VAL A 14 -5.08 -20.69 -9.23
CA VAL A 14 -5.64 -21.61 -10.24
C VAL A 14 -6.43 -22.68 -9.49
N LYS A 15 -7.64 -22.99 -9.98
CA LYS A 15 -8.47 -24.05 -9.42
C LYS A 15 -7.74 -25.40 -9.49
N ILE A 16 -7.90 -26.21 -8.46
CA ILE A 16 -7.29 -27.55 -8.40
C ILE A 16 -7.73 -28.37 -9.62
N ASN A 17 -6.78 -29.01 -10.29
CA ASN A 17 -6.94 -29.78 -11.53
C ASN A 17 -7.25 -28.94 -12.79
N GLU A 18 -7.03 -27.62 -12.75
CA GLU A 18 -7.09 -26.76 -13.92
C GLU A 18 -5.70 -26.24 -14.30
N ASP A 19 -5.46 -25.99 -15.59
CA ASP A 19 -4.17 -25.55 -16.10
C ASP A 19 -3.95 -24.04 -15.97
N PHE A 20 -5.02 -23.26 -15.92
CA PHE A 20 -4.95 -21.81 -15.85
C PHE A 20 -6.17 -21.20 -15.17
N ALA A 21 -6.01 -19.96 -14.73
CA ALA A 21 -7.09 -19.07 -14.34
C ALA A 21 -7.07 -17.81 -15.21
N LYS A 22 -8.25 -17.30 -15.57
CA LYS A 22 -8.41 -16.10 -16.38
C LYS A 22 -9.28 -15.08 -15.64
N ILE A 23 -8.78 -13.82 -15.56
CA ILE A 23 -9.49 -12.69 -14.99
C ILE A 23 -9.63 -11.64 -16.07
N ASN A 24 -10.86 -11.23 -16.35
CA ASN A 24 -11.18 -10.13 -17.26
C ASN A 24 -11.77 -8.98 -16.45
N ILE A 25 -11.26 -7.78 -16.67
CA ILE A 25 -11.75 -6.55 -16.04
C ILE A 25 -12.03 -5.55 -17.16
N GLU A 26 -13.27 -5.14 -17.30
CA GLU A 26 -13.67 -4.00 -18.13
C GLU A 26 -13.89 -2.81 -17.21
N TYR A 27 -13.32 -1.67 -17.56
CA TYR A 27 -13.41 -0.46 -16.76
C TYR A 27 -13.71 0.75 -17.60
N GLU A 28 -14.39 1.70 -16.97
CA GLU A 28 -14.69 3.00 -17.53
C GLU A 28 -14.19 4.08 -16.55
N LYS A 29 -13.52 5.07 -17.12
CA LYS A 29 -13.07 6.29 -16.46
C LYS A 29 -13.69 7.47 -17.15
N SER A 30 -13.57 8.65 -16.55
CA SER A 30 -14.07 9.90 -17.16
C SER A 30 -13.49 10.17 -18.55
N ASP A 31 -12.24 9.76 -18.78
CA ASP A 31 -11.47 10.03 -20.01
C ASP A 31 -11.35 8.83 -20.97
N ARG A 32 -11.65 7.60 -20.51
CA ARG A 32 -11.42 6.37 -21.31
C ARG A 32 -12.12 5.14 -20.78
N LYS A 33 -12.35 4.18 -21.71
CA LYS A 33 -12.73 2.80 -21.39
C LYS A 33 -11.56 1.88 -21.66
N GLY A 34 -11.47 0.77 -20.94
CA GLY A 34 -10.41 -0.21 -21.15
C GLY A 34 -10.78 -1.60 -20.69
N LYS A 35 -9.98 -2.56 -21.17
CA LYS A 35 -10.07 -3.95 -20.79
C LYS A 35 -8.71 -4.48 -20.38
N ILE A 36 -8.67 -5.12 -19.21
CA ILE A 36 -7.49 -5.83 -18.71
C ILE A 36 -7.81 -7.31 -18.71
N GLU A 37 -6.96 -8.09 -19.34
CA GLU A 37 -7.02 -9.55 -19.30
C GLU A 37 -5.78 -10.06 -18.56
N TYR A 38 -5.98 -10.91 -17.56
CA TYR A 38 -4.94 -11.51 -16.76
C TYR A 38 -5.08 -13.01 -16.77
N ILE A 39 -4.10 -13.70 -17.35
CA ILE A 39 -4.05 -15.16 -17.43
C ILE A 39 -2.92 -15.65 -16.51
N ILE A 40 -3.27 -16.54 -15.60
CA ILE A 40 -2.38 -17.18 -14.64
C ILE A 40 -2.23 -18.64 -15.04
N SER A 41 -1.04 -19.04 -15.44
CA SER A 41 -0.63 -20.41 -15.72
C SER A 41 0.80 -20.61 -15.17
N ASP A 42 1.62 -21.39 -15.81
CA ASP A 42 3.06 -21.45 -15.51
C ASP A 42 3.76 -20.08 -15.68
N LYS A 43 3.25 -19.26 -16.59
CA LYS A 43 3.69 -17.87 -16.79
C LYS A 43 2.49 -16.92 -16.73
N LYS A 44 2.72 -15.76 -16.10
CA LYS A 44 1.74 -14.68 -16.13
C LYS A 44 1.69 -14.03 -17.51
N ASN A 45 0.50 -13.91 -18.06
CA ASN A 45 0.26 -13.12 -19.24
C ASN A 45 -0.79 -12.06 -18.94
N ILE A 46 -0.45 -10.80 -19.18
CA ILE A 46 -1.36 -9.68 -18.94
C ILE A 46 -1.43 -8.86 -20.21
N SER A 47 -2.63 -8.50 -20.62
CA SER A 47 -2.86 -7.58 -21.72
C SER A 47 -3.80 -6.43 -21.32
N ILE A 48 -3.57 -5.26 -21.90
CA ILE A 48 -4.41 -4.08 -21.77
C ILE A 48 -4.92 -3.76 -23.19
N ASN A 49 -6.23 -3.75 -23.37
CA ASN A 49 -6.87 -3.53 -24.69
C ASN A 49 -6.32 -4.45 -25.79
N GLY A 50 -6.05 -5.73 -25.44
CA GLY A 50 -5.48 -6.72 -26.36
C GLY A 50 -3.97 -6.66 -26.54
N VAL A 51 -3.29 -5.62 -26.03
CA VAL A 51 -1.84 -5.47 -26.13
C VAL A 51 -1.17 -6.07 -24.91
N LYS A 52 -0.29 -7.07 -25.11
CA LYS A 52 0.46 -7.72 -24.05
C LYS A 52 1.45 -6.75 -23.40
N ILE A 53 1.38 -6.61 -22.07
CA ILE A 53 2.33 -5.81 -21.31
C ILE A 53 3.56 -6.62 -20.89
N LYS A 54 4.70 -5.93 -20.78
CA LYS A 54 5.96 -6.54 -20.37
C LYS A 54 6.25 -6.38 -18.89
N LYS A 55 5.72 -5.31 -18.28
CA LYS A 55 5.97 -4.97 -16.88
C LYS A 55 4.65 -4.69 -16.15
N LEU A 56 4.52 -5.20 -14.94
CA LEU A 56 3.36 -4.91 -14.06
C LEU A 56 3.14 -3.42 -13.81
N SER A 57 4.19 -2.60 -13.91
CA SER A 57 4.07 -1.14 -13.77
C SER A 57 3.20 -0.50 -14.87
N GLU A 58 2.99 -1.17 -16.00
CA GLU A 58 2.11 -0.69 -17.06
C GLU A 58 0.61 -0.79 -16.69
N LEU A 59 0.27 -1.59 -15.66
CA LEU A 59 -1.09 -1.61 -15.09
C LEU A 59 -1.41 -0.36 -14.27
N LEU A 60 -0.37 0.36 -13.79
CA LEU A 60 -0.58 1.51 -12.93
C LEU A 60 -1.31 2.63 -13.68
N GLY A 61 -2.23 3.29 -12.96
CA GLY A 61 -3.03 4.39 -13.52
C GLY A 61 -4.21 3.94 -14.37
N ASN A 62 -4.35 2.65 -14.73
CA ASN A 62 -5.53 2.16 -15.40
C ASN A 62 -6.72 2.05 -14.44
N ILE A 63 -6.51 1.40 -13.28
CA ILE A 63 -7.51 1.28 -12.22
C ILE A 63 -6.81 1.60 -10.90
N ASN A 64 -7.41 2.47 -10.10
CA ASN A 64 -7.00 2.70 -8.72
C ASN A 64 -7.95 1.95 -7.80
N SER A 65 -7.41 1.27 -6.79
CA SER A 65 -8.22 0.52 -5.84
C SER A 65 -7.65 0.59 -4.44
N ILE A 66 -8.53 0.52 -3.46
CA ILE A 66 -8.19 0.41 -2.04
C ILE A 66 -8.82 -0.87 -1.52
N ILE A 67 -8.02 -1.67 -0.83
CA ILE A 67 -8.50 -2.87 -0.16
C ILE A 67 -8.66 -2.53 1.32
N PHE A 68 -9.80 -2.88 1.89
CA PHE A 68 -10.08 -2.89 3.31
C PHE A 68 -10.20 -4.34 3.75
N SER A 69 -9.38 -4.75 4.70
CA SER A 69 -9.37 -6.11 5.22
C SER A 69 -9.11 -6.12 6.72
N PRO A 70 -9.41 -7.19 7.46
CA PRO A 70 -9.05 -7.33 8.87
C PRO A 70 -7.56 -7.16 9.12
N ASP A 71 -6.70 -7.55 8.16
CA ASP A 71 -5.25 -7.41 8.23
C ASP A 71 -4.76 -5.94 8.24
N ASP A 72 -5.61 -4.99 7.87
CA ASP A 72 -5.22 -3.56 7.89
C ASP A 72 -4.85 -3.07 9.30
N MET A 73 -5.33 -3.74 10.35
CA MET A 73 -4.93 -3.47 11.72
C MET A 73 -3.42 -3.61 11.93
N GLU A 74 -2.76 -4.50 11.16
CA GLU A 74 -1.32 -4.72 11.21
C GLU A 74 -0.51 -3.49 10.75
N ILE A 75 -1.10 -2.59 9.94
CA ILE A 75 -0.43 -1.35 9.50
C ILE A 75 0.01 -0.53 10.71
N LEU A 76 -0.84 -0.43 11.73
CA LEU A 76 -0.52 0.33 12.93
C LEU A 76 0.00 -0.53 14.09
N LYS A 77 -0.43 -1.78 14.23
CA LYS A 77 0.00 -2.65 15.34
C LYS A 77 1.37 -3.26 15.11
N ASP A 78 1.68 -3.61 13.87
CA ASP A 78 2.94 -4.25 13.51
C ASP A 78 4.07 -3.23 13.32
N GLY A 79 5.27 -3.77 13.03
CA GLY A 79 6.46 -2.97 12.83
C GLY A 79 6.43 -2.10 11.56
N PRO A 80 7.44 -1.26 11.38
CA PRO A 80 7.57 -0.29 10.28
C PRO A 80 7.43 -0.87 8.87
N GLN A 81 7.65 -2.18 8.72
CA GLN A 81 7.54 -2.86 7.42
C GLN A 81 6.12 -2.79 6.83
N LYS A 82 5.08 -2.96 7.66
CA LYS A 82 3.68 -2.87 7.22
C LYS A 82 3.33 -1.43 6.81
N ARG A 83 3.77 -0.44 7.59
CA ARG A 83 3.56 0.98 7.28
C ARG A 83 4.27 1.42 6.00
N ARG A 84 5.51 0.95 5.77
CA ARG A 84 6.19 1.18 4.49
C ARG A 84 5.47 0.50 3.32
N LYS A 85 4.96 -0.72 3.51
CA LYS A 85 4.17 -1.43 2.49
C LYS A 85 2.93 -0.62 2.11
N PHE A 86 2.21 -0.09 3.09
CA PHE A 86 1.04 0.79 2.88
C PHE A 86 1.42 2.02 2.03
N LEU A 87 2.45 2.80 2.43
CA LEU A 87 2.91 3.95 1.66
C LEU A 87 3.37 3.57 0.25
N ASN A 88 4.11 2.46 0.13
CA ASN A 88 4.58 1.99 -1.18
C ASN A 88 3.40 1.65 -2.10
N MET A 89 2.35 1.02 -1.60
CA MET A 89 1.15 0.68 -2.37
C MET A 89 0.40 1.95 -2.80
N LEU A 90 0.14 2.87 -1.88
CA LEU A 90 -0.54 4.13 -2.17
C LEU A 90 0.23 4.94 -3.21
N ILE A 91 1.54 5.16 -3.00
CA ILE A 91 2.31 6.04 -3.88
C ILE A 91 2.58 5.40 -5.24
N SER A 92 2.86 4.09 -5.28
CA SER A 92 3.17 3.40 -6.53
C SER A 92 2.02 3.40 -7.53
N GLN A 93 0.77 3.31 -7.08
CA GLN A 93 -0.37 3.34 -8.01
C GLN A 93 -0.61 4.72 -8.62
N LEU A 94 -0.09 5.79 -8.00
CA LEU A 94 -0.26 7.17 -8.43
C LEU A 94 0.98 7.76 -9.12
N ARG A 95 2.14 7.20 -8.86
CA ARG A 95 3.45 7.76 -9.29
C ARG A 95 4.37 6.66 -9.85
N PRO A 96 4.35 6.38 -11.15
CA PRO A 96 5.25 5.39 -11.76
C PRO A 96 6.74 5.66 -11.48
N ARG A 97 7.13 6.95 -11.42
CA ARG A 97 8.50 7.36 -11.08
C ARG A 97 8.91 6.90 -9.67
N TYR A 98 7.99 6.92 -8.73
CA TYR A 98 8.24 6.38 -7.38
C TYR A 98 8.56 4.88 -7.42
N LEU A 99 7.70 4.09 -8.09
CA LEU A 99 7.89 2.64 -8.20
C LEU A 99 9.21 2.29 -8.90
N PHE A 100 9.57 3.03 -9.97
CA PHE A 100 10.85 2.86 -10.65
C PHE A 100 12.02 3.05 -9.66
N ASN A 101 12.05 4.18 -8.96
CA ASN A 101 13.12 4.48 -8.00
C ASN A 101 13.13 3.49 -6.82
N LEU A 102 11.97 3.04 -6.34
CA LEU A 102 11.89 2.04 -5.27
C LEU A 102 12.50 0.70 -5.69
N ASN A 103 12.23 0.24 -6.91
CA ASN A 103 12.79 -0.99 -7.44
C ASN A 103 14.30 -0.89 -7.63
N ASP A 104 14.80 0.21 -8.19
CA ASP A 104 16.23 0.43 -8.41
C ASP A 104 16.98 0.62 -7.08
N TYR A 105 16.37 1.30 -6.11
CA TYR A 105 16.88 1.39 -4.75
C TYR A 105 17.07 0.00 -4.12
N ASN A 106 16.04 -0.83 -4.18
CA ASN A 106 16.09 -2.17 -3.59
C ASN A 106 17.16 -3.05 -4.26
N LYS A 107 17.27 -2.99 -5.59
CA LYS A 107 18.31 -3.70 -6.35
C LYS A 107 19.73 -3.21 -5.97
N THR A 108 19.90 -1.89 -5.88
CA THR A 108 21.18 -1.29 -5.47
C THR A 108 21.53 -1.62 -4.02
N LEU A 109 20.52 -1.65 -3.14
CA LEU A 109 20.68 -2.05 -1.72
C LEU A 109 21.18 -3.50 -1.62
N GLU A 110 20.60 -4.41 -2.39
CA GLU A 110 21.03 -5.80 -2.44
C GLU A 110 22.47 -5.92 -2.94
N GLN A 111 22.83 -5.21 -4.02
CA GLN A 111 24.19 -5.17 -4.56
C GLN A 111 25.18 -4.63 -3.53
N ARG A 112 24.85 -3.53 -2.85
CA ARG A 112 25.68 -2.97 -1.76
C ARG A 112 25.87 -3.98 -0.63
N ASN A 113 24.81 -4.63 -0.20
CA ASN A 113 24.87 -5.62 0.86
C ASN A 113 25.73 -6.84 0.47
N ASN A 114 25.64 -7.28 -0.78
CA ASN A 114 26.52 -8.32 -1.31
C ASN A 114 27.98 -7.87 -1.27
N TYR A 115 28.27 -6.64 -1.67
CA TYR A 115 29.63 -6.12 -1.65
C TYR A 115 30.17 -5.93 -0.22
N LEU A 116 29.35 -5.49 0.73
CA LEU A 116 29.72 -5.44 2.15
C LEU A 116 30.16 -6.81 2.69
N ARG A 117 29.46 -7.88 2.28
CA ARG A 117 29.87 -9.26 2.63
C ARG A 117 31.18 -9.66 1.96
N GLN A 118 31.43 -9.27 0.71
CA GLN A 118 32.70 -9.51 0.03
C GLN A 118 33.86 -8.75 0.69
N ILE A 119 33.65 -7.51 1.15
CA ILE A 119 34.64 -6.78 1.94
C ILE A 119 34.97 -7.55 3.24
N LYS A 120 33.93 -8.04 3.92
CA LYS A 120 34.07 -8.75 5.19
C LYS A 120 34.81 -10.08 5.06
N TYR A 121 34.45 -10.90 4.09
CA TYR A 121 34.90 -12.29 3.98
C TYR A 121 35.99 -12.52 2.92
N GLU A 122 36.05 -11.67 1.90
CA GLU A 122 36.98 -11.81 0.77
C GLU A 122 38.05 -10.69 0.73
N ASN A 123 38.05 -9.79 1.73
CA ASN A 123 38.98 -8.64 1.82
C ASN A 123 38.96 -7.74 0.57
N LYS A 124 37.81 -7.57 -0.07
CA LYS A 124 37.65 -6.64 -1.20
C LYS A 124 37.93 -5.18 -0.76
N PRO A 125 38.43 -4.33 -1.67
CA PRO A 125 38.75 -2.94 -1.35
C PRO A 125 37.52 -2.11 -1.00
N LYS A 126 37.59 -1.28 0.07
CA LYS A 126 36.47 -0.49 0.54
C LYS A 126 36.07 0.66 -0.38
N ASN A 127 36.98 1.21 -1.17
CA ASN A 127 36.77 2.38 -2.04
C ASN A 127 35.69 2.18 -3.10
N MET A 128 35.40 0.96 -3.50
CA MET A 128 34.36 0.67 -4.48
C MET A 128 32.93 0.88 -3.93
N ILE A 129 32.76 0.97 -2.60
CA ILE A 129 31.43 1.10 -1.96
C ILE A 129 30.75 2.41 -2.31
N ASP A 130 31.52 3.46 -2.62
CA ASP A 130 31.01 4.79 -2.92
C ASP A 130 30.12 4.82 -4.17
N ILE A 131 30.36 3.92 -5.12
CA ILE A 131 29.51 3.76 -6.31
C ILE A 131 28.08 3.40 -5.91
N TRP A 132 27.91 2.49 -4.95
CA TRP A 132 26.59 2.09 -4.46
C TRP A 132 26.01 3.14 -3.50
N ASN A 133 26.84 3.80 -2.69
CA ASN A 133 26.41 4.89 -1.82
C ASN A 133 25.75 6.01 -2.63
N GLU A 134 26.40 6.44 -3.73
CA GLU A 134 25.90 7.48 -4.60
C GLU A 134 24.59 7.08 -5.30
N LYS A 135 24.52 5.86 -5.85
CA LYS A 135 23.29 5.34 -6.49
C LYS A 135 22.14 5.22 -5.49
N LEU A 136 22.39 4.69 -4.29
CA LEU A 136 21.39 4.60 -3.24
C LEU A 136 20.86 5.98 -2.86
N ALA A 137 21.76 6.96 -2.70
CA ALA A 137 21.40 8.29 -2.27
C ALA A 137 20.54 9.03 -3.32
N ASN A 138 20.83 8.84 -4.60
CA ASN A 138 20.03 9.41 -5.69
C ASN A 138 18.58 8.87 -5.67
N HIS A 139 18.40 7.57 -5.53
CA HIS A 139 17.06 6.98 -5.46
C HIS A 139 16.37 7.30 -4.14
N ALA A 140 17.10 7.28 -3.03
CA ALA A 140 16.58 7.55 -1.70
C ALA A 140 15.99 8.97 -1.57
N GLN A 141 16.65 9.98 -2.15
CA GLN A 141 16.16 11.36 -2.17
C GLN A 141 14.76 11.43 -2.78
N ILE A 142 14.59 10.86 -3.97
CA ILE A 142 13.30 10.87 -4.68
C ILE A 142 12.22 10.14 -3.87
N ILE A 143 12.55 8.99 -3.27
CA ILE A 143 11.61 8.21 -2.47
C ILE A 143 11.23 8.95 -1.19
N TYR A 144 12.20 9.58 -0.52
CA TYR A 144 11.97 10.41 0.67
C TYR A 144 10.98 11.54 0.40
N GLU A 145 11.22 12.30 -0.68
CA GLU A 145 10.34 13.42 -1.07
C GLU A 145 8.90 12.96 -1.31
N TYR A 146 8.72 11.87 -2.06
CA TYR A 146 7.38 11.31 -2.28
C TYR A 146 6.73 10.85 -0.98
N ARG A 147 7.43 10.08 -0.14
CA ARG A 147 6.85 9.56 1.10
C ARG A 147 6.46 10.67 2.05
N LYS A 148 7.37 11.64 2.26
CA LYS A 148 7.09 12.81 3.09
C LYS A 148 5.88 13.58 2.58
N GLY A 149 5.84 13.90 1.28
CA GLY A 149 4.72 14.62 0.67
C GLY A 149 3.39 13.86 0.77
N PHE A 150 3.39 12.53 0.64
CA PHE A 150 2.16 11.73 0.80
C PHE A 150 1.72 11.58 2.25
N VAL A 151 2.64 11.49 3.21
CA VAL A 151 2.30 11.54 4.63
C VAL A 151 1.69 12.90 5.00
N ASP A 152 2.22 14.00 4.47
CA ASP A 152 1.66 15.35 4.68
C ASP A 152 0.24 15.46 4.07
N LYS A 153 -0.03 14.83 2.91
CA LYS A 153 -1.38 14.76 2.32
C LYS A 153 -2.34 13.92 3.16
N LEU A 154 -1.89 12.75 3.62
CA LEU A 154 -2.67 11.91 4.53
C LEU A 154 -3.01 12.67 5.81
N LEU A 155 -2.05 13.40 6.40
CA LEU A 155 -2.26 14.19 7.61
C LEU A 155 -3.37 15.24 7.41
N LYS A 156 -3.36 15.95 6.29
CA LYS A 156 -4.41 16.96 5.99
C LYS A 156 -5.81 16.36 5.93
N LYS A 157 -5.95 15.14 5.44
CA LYS A 157 -7.26 14.46 5.34
C LYS A 157 -7.66 13.79 6.66
N ILE A 158 -6.73 13.08 7.30
CA ILE A 158 -7.04 12.23 8.46
C ILE A 158 -7.54 13.03 9.65
N VAL A 159 -7.04 14.26 9.86
CA VAL A 159 -7.46 15.11 10.99
C VAL A 159 -8.98 15.34 10.98
N ASN A 160 -9.53 15.74 9.83
CA ASN A 160 -10.96 15.99 9.72
C ASN A 160 -11.79 14.71 9.76
N ILE A 161 -11.33 13.64 9.11
CA ILE A 161 -12.00 12.34 9.09
C ILE A 161 -12.07 11.75 10.50
N HIS A 162 -10.93 11.73 11.19
CA HIS A 162 -10.86 11.19 12.56
C HIS A 162 -11.74 11.98 13.53
N LYS A 163 -11.70 13.30 13.42
CA LYS A 163 -12.56 14.21 14.20
C LYS A 163 -14.05 13.88 14.00
N ASN A 164 -14.47 13.62 12.76
CA ASN A 164 -15.83 13.23 12.43
C ASN A 164 -16.21 11.86 13.02
N ILE A 165 -15.35 10.86 12.88
CA ILE A 165 -15.61 9.50 13.36
C ILE A 165 -15.70 9.46 14.89
N THR A 166 -14.87 10.26 15.57
CA THR A 166 -14.79 10.30 17.04
C THR A 166 -15.71 11.36 17.67
N ASN A 167 -16.56 12.03 16.89
CA ASN A 167 -17.39 13.14 17.36
C ASN A 167 -16.59 14.19 18.16
N ASN A 168 -15.41 14.56 17.64
CA ASN A 168 -14.45 15.52 18.21
C ASN A 168 -13.81 15.10 19.56
N SER A 169 -13.92 13.84 19.98
CA SER A 169 -13.35 13.39 21.26
C SER A 169 -11.85 13.10 21.19
N GLU A 170 -11.29 12.89 20.00
CA GLU A 170 -9.88 12.54 19.81
C GLU A 170 -9.22 13.40 18.71
N GLN A 171 -7.95 13.70 18.92
CA GLN A 171 -7.09 14.35 17.93
C GLN A 171 -6.08 13.34 17.39
N ILE A 172 -5.90 13.28 16.08
CA ILE A 172 -4.93 12.41 15.43
C ILE A 172 -3.83 13.24 14.77
N ASN A 173 -2.59 12.72 14.80
CA ASN A 173 -1.46 13.26 14.08
C ASN A 173 -0.64 12.12 13.45
N ILE A 174 0.05 12.41 12.34
CA ILE A 174 0.96 11.48 11.67
C ILE A 174 2.28 12.19 11.41
N ASN A 175 3.39 11.56 11.81
CA ASN A 175 4.73 12.09 11.60
C ASN A 175 5.55 11.12 10.75
N TYR A 176 6.16 11.60 9.67
CA TYR A 176 7.12 10.81 8.90
C TYR A 176 8.49 10.82 9.56
N ILE A 177 9.07 9.64 9.75
CA ILE A 177 10.34 9.43 10.44
C ILE A 177 11.37 8.91 9.44
N SER A 178 12.45 9.67 9.28
CA SER A 178 13.61 9.28 8.48
C SER A 178 14.91 9.75 9.15
N GLU A 179 15.99 9.01 8.97
CA GLU A 179 17.30 9.36 9.51
C GLU A 179 17.99 10.49 8.72
N PHE A 180 17.50 10.85 7.56
CA PHE A 180 18.06 11.89 6.67
C PHE A 180 16.95 12.65 5.94
N LYS A 181 17.27 13.83 5.42
CA LYS A 181 16.32 14.69 4.70
C LYS A 181 16.74 14.95 3.25
N ASN A 182 18.00 14.74 2.92
CA ASN A 182 18.56 14.98 1.59
C ASN A 182 19.66 13.96 1.27
N LYS A 183 20.10 14.00 0.01
CA LYS A 183 21.12 13.10 -0.54
C LYS A 183 22.45 13.18 0.24
N GLU A 184 22.90 14.39 0.54
CA GLU A 184 24.17 14.66 1.18
C GLU A 184 24.19 14.09 2.60
N GLU A 185 23.13 14.32 3.37
CA GLU A 185 22.97 13.72 4.70
C GLU A 185 22.95 12.18 4.65
N TYR A 186 22.33 11.60 3.62
CA TYR A 186 22.29 10.15 3.50
C TYR A 186 23.66 9.58 3.16
N ILE A 187 24.42 10.17 2.23
CA ILE A 187 25.80 9.76 1.93
C ILE A 187 26.67 9.85 3.19
N LYS A 188 26.57 10.96 3.93
CA LYS A 188 27.29 11.13 5.19
C LYS A 188 27.00 9.99 6.16
N LYS A 189 25.71 9.64 6.37
CA LYS A 189 25.29 8.53 7.24
C LYS A 189 25.77 7.16 6.76
N LEU A 190 25.75 6.90 5.45
CA LEU A 190 26.28 5.67 4.87
C LEU A 190 27.79 5.50 5.17
N ASN A 191 28.54 6.60 5.10
CA ASN A 191 29.98 6.61 5.37
C ASN A 191 30.25 6.46 6.89
N GLU A 192 29.53 7.18 7.74
CA GLU A 192 29.63 7.06 9.21
C GLU A 192 29.36 5.63 9.70
N LYS A 193 28.41 4.94 9.08
CA LYS A 193 28.01 3.58 9.45
C LYS A 193 28.77 2.48 8.70
N LEU A 194 29.70 2.81 7.79
CA LEU A 194 30.34 1.84 6.89
C LEU A 194 30.99 0.67 7.62
N ASN A 195 31.81 0.93 8.63
CA ASN A 195 32.50 -0.15 9.36
C ASN A 195 31.51 -1.09 10.06
N LYS A 196 30.44 -0.55 10.64
CA LYS A 196 29.37 -1.33 11.26
C LYS A 196 28.56 -2.13 10.21
N ASP A 197 28.34 -1.55 9.04
CA ASP A 197 27.67 -2.23 7.93
C ASP A 197 28.51 -3.38 7.37
N ILE A 198 29.84 -3.21 7.27
CA ILE A 198 30.77 -4.28 6.89
C ILE A 198 30.73 -5.42 7.93
N GLU A 199 30.83 -5.09 9.21
CA GLU A 199 30.75 -6.07 10.29
C GLU A 199 29.45 -6.89 10.22
N ARG A 200 28.32 -6.25 9.97
CA ARG A 200 26.99 -6.86 9.88
C ARG A 200 26.69 -7.53 8.54
N GLY A 201 27.38 -7.14 7.46
CA GLY A 201 27.13 -7.60 6.10
C GLY A 201 25.84 -7.05 5.48
N TYR A 202 25.30 -5.93 6.01
CA TYR A 202 24.12 -5.26 5.48
C TYR A 202 24.09 -3.76 5.82
N THR A 203 23.37 -2.99 5.00
CA THR A 203 23.16 -1.55 5.17
C THR A 203 22.18 -1.28 6.30
N SER A 204 22.59 -0.52 7.31
CA SER A 204 21.81 -0.26 8.53
C SER A 204 21.03 1.06 8.52
N THR A 205 21.19 1.90 7.49
CA THR A 205 20.52 3.20 7.33
C THR A 205 19.94 3.36 5.93
N GLY A 206 18.85 4.10 5.79
CA GLY A 206 18.22 4.39 4.50
C GLY A 206 16.70 4.28 4.52
N ILE A 207 16.06 4.58 3.40
CA ILE A 207 14.59 4.60 3.24
C ILE A 207 13.92 3.25 3.53
N HIS A 208 14.67 2.16 3.54
CA HIS A 208 14.20 0.83 3.96
C HIS A 208 14.09 0.71 5.49
N ARG A 209 14.50 1.75 6.25
CA ARG A 209 14.36 1.90 7.69
C ARG A 209 13.39 2.99 8.10
N ASP A 210 12.93 3.81 7.14
CA ASP A 210 11.96 4.86 7.40
C ASP A 210 10.67 4.30 7.98
N ASP A 211 9.92 5.20 8.63
CA ASP A 211 8.64 4.88 9.23
C ASP A 211 7.69 6.09 9.16
N PHE A 212 6.44 5.89 9.52
CA PHE A 212 5.58 6.96 10.01
C PHE A 212 4.92 6.52 11.31
N GLU A 213 4.75 7.47 12.20
CA GLU A 213 4.13 7.25 13.50
C GLU A 213 2.81 7.97 13.60
N VAL A 214 1.84 7.32 14.24
CA VAL A 214 0.51 7.87 14.49
C VAL A 214 0.36 8.19 15.97
N TYR A 215 -0.17 9.36 16.26
CA TYR A 215 -0.40 9.87 17.61
C TYR A 215 -1.88 10.17 17.80
N ILE A 216 -2.42 9.76 18.95
CA ILE A 216 -3.77 10.10 19.41
C ILE A 216 -3.63 10.92 20.69
N ASN A 217 -4.21 12.13 20.71
CA ASN A 217 -4.12 13.09 21.82
C ASN A 217 -2.66 13.30 22.29
N GLY A 218 -1.71 13.40 21.33
CA GLY A 218 -0.29 13.60 21.57
C GLY A 218 0.49 12.35 22.04
N LYS A 219 -0.17 11.19 22.20
CA LYS A 219 0.46 9.93 22.61
C LYS A 219 0.62 8.98 21.43
N ASN A 220 1.81 8.36 21.29
CA ASN A 220 2.06 7.37 20.26
C ASN A 220 1.10 6.18 20.42
N ILE A 221 0.33 5.88 19.37
CA ILE A 221 -0.72 4.86 19.40
C ILE A 221 -0.15 3.47 19.68
N ASN A 222 1.06 3.16 19.19
CA ASN A 222 1.68 1.84 19.37
C ASN A 222 2.07 1.55 20.82
N LEU A 223 2.28 2.59 21.63
CA LEU A 223 2.67 2.46 23.03
C LEU A 223 1.48 2.59 23.99
N TYR A 224 0.49 3.40 23.62
CA TYR A 224 -0.57 3.82 24.56
C TYR A 224 -1.98 3.66 24.01
N GLY A 225 -2.13 3.22 22.74
CA GLY A 225 -3.43 3.13 22.09
C GLY A 225 -4.30 1.97 22.63
N SER A 226 -5.57 2.23 22.84
CA SER A 226 -6.58 1.20 23.07
C SER A 226 -6.94 0.49 21.75
N GLN A 227 -7.55 -0.70 21.83
CA GLN A 227 -8.02 -1.41 20.63
C GLN A 227 -9.04 -0.58 19.84
N GLY A 228 -9.94 0.14 20.53
CA GLY A 228 -10.90 1.04 19.90
C GLY A 228 -10.21 2.18 19.14
N GLN A 229 -9.15 2.76 19.70
CA GLN A 229 -8.34 3.79 19.05
C GLN A 229 -7.63 3.26 17.81
N PHE A 230 -7.05 2.06 17.86
CA PHE A 230 -6.46 1.42 16.68
C PHE A 230 -7.49 1.25 15.56
N ARG A 231 -8.69 0.71 15.86
CA ARG A 231 -9.77 0.54 14.86
C ARG A 231 -10.18 1.86 14.23
N THR A 232 -10.37 2.91 15.06
CA THR A 232 -10.73 4.23 14.56
C THR A 232 -9.60 4.87 13.74
N ALA A 233 -8.35 4.75 14.19
CA ALA A 233 -7.20 5.31 13.49
C ALA A 233 -6.98 4.63 12.12
N ILE A 234 -7.10 3.30 12.03
CA ILE A 234 -7.02 2.56 10.76
C ILE A 234 -8.14 2.98 9.82
N LEU A 235 -9.37 3.05 10.31
CA LEU A 235 -10.51 3.51 9.51
C LEU A 235 -10.24 4.91 8.95
N SER A 236 -9.78 5.83 9.81
CA SER A 236 -9.46 7.20 9.41
C SER A 236 -8.30 7.24 8.40
N LEU A 237 -7.28 6.41 8.57
CA LEU A 237 -6.13 6.32 7.66
C LEU A 237 -6.56 5.82 6.27
N LYS A 238 -7.38 4.77 6.22
CA LYS A 238 -7.86 4.19 4.96
C LYS A 238 -8.84 5.11 4.22
N LEU A 239 -9.72 5.81 4.94
CA LEU A 239 -10.55 6.86 4.35
C LEU A 239 -9.70 8.05 3.84
N SER A 240 -8.60 8.37 4.54
CA SER A 240 -7.67 9.40 4.07
C SER A 240 -6.97 8.97 2.78
N GLU A 241 -6.62 7.69 2.64
CA GLU A 241 -6.08 7.11 1.41
C GLU A 241 -7.04 7.32 0.23
N LEU A 242 -8.34 7.09 0.43
CA LEU A 242 -9.39 7.32 -0.58
C LEU A 242 -9.39 8.77 -1.07
N TYR A 243 -9.43 9.73 -0.16
CA TYR A 243 -9.47 11.14 -0.52
C TYR A 243 -8.16 11.65 -1.11
N VAL A 244 -7.01 11.10 -0.69
CA VAL A 244 -5.71 11.41 -1.31
C VAL A 244 -5.70 10.91 -2.76
N ILE A 245 -6.21 9.71 -3.05
CA ILE A 245 -6.30 9.21 -4.42
C ILE A 245 -7.24 10.08 -5.25
N TYR A 246 -8.39 10.43 -4.71
CA TYR A 246 -9.33 11.33 -5.38
C TYR A 246 -8.71 12.68 -5.73
N ASP A 247 -8.01 13.33 -4.79
CA ASP A 247 -7.34 14.62 -5.04
C ASP A 247 -6.24 14.51 -6.13
N GLU A 248 -5.59 13.34 -6.25
CA GLU A 248 -4.50 13.12 -7.20
C GLU A 248 -4.97 12.75 -8.62
N VAL A 249 -6.15 12.13 -8.74
CA VAL A 249 -6.63 11.53 -9.99
C VAL A 249 -7.92 12.20 -10.51
N GLY A 250 -8.70 12.83 -9.61
CA GLY A 250 -10.01 13.41 -9.93
C GLY A 250 -11.15 12.39 -9.96
N GLU A 251 -10.87 11.12 -9.63
CA GLU A 251 -11.86 10.03 -9.59
C GLU A 251 -11.69 9.21 -8.32
N TYR A 252 -12.80 8.71 -7.77
CA TYR A 252 -12.76 7.80 -6.63
C TYR A 252 -12.16 6.44 -7.03
N PRO A 253 -11.29 5.86 -6.20
CA PRO A 253 -10.81 4.50 -6.41
C PRO A 253 -11.93 3.48 -6.16
N ILE A 254 -11.82 2.29 -6.74
CA ILE A 254 -12.68 1.16 -6.41
C ILE A 254 -12.33 0.67 -5.01
N LEU A 255 -13.34 0.52 -4.15
CA LEU A 255 -13.19 -0.01 -2.80
C LEU A 255 -13.49 -1.49 -2.77
N LEU A 256 -12.54 -2.27 -2.27
CA LEU A 256 -12.66 -3.71 -2.06
C LEU A 256 -12.72 -3.97 -0.56
N LEU A 257 -13.89 -4.32 -0.03
CA LEU A 257 -14.13 -4.54 1.41
C LEU A 257 -14.20 -6.05 1.66
N ASP A 258 -13.12 -6.65 2.15
CA ASP A 258 -13.05 -8.10 2.43
C ASP A 258 -13.37 -8.36 3.91
N ASP A 259 -14.61 -8.70 4.20
CA ASP A 259 -15.17 -8.93 5.56
C ASP A 259 -14.93 -7.79 6.57
N PHE A 260 -14.57 -6.61 6.06
CA PHE A 260 -14.16 -5.47 6.88
C PHE A 260 -15.30 -4.90 7.71
N MET A 261 -16.54 -4.97 7.21
CA MET A 261 -17.71 -4.39 7.88
C MET A 261 -18.05 -5.12 9.20
N SER A 262 -17.67 -6.39 9.33
CA SER A 262 -17.84 -7.17 10.57
C SER A 262 -16.97 -6.68 11.72
N GLU A 263 -15.81 -6.06 11.40
CA GLU A 263 -14.88 -5.49 12.38
C GLU A 263 -15.33 -4.13 12.96
N LEU A 264 -16.35 -3.52 12.38
CA LEU A 264 -16.85 -2.20 12.78
C LEU A 264 -18.10 -2.33 13.63
N ASP A 265 -18.14 -1.59 14.73
CA ASP A 265 -19.40 -1.31 15.44
C ASP A 265 -20.34 -0.45 14.58
N GLU A 266 -21.60 -0.37 15.00
CA GLU A 266 -22.66 0.32 14.26
C GLU A 266 -22.32 1.78 13.96
N ASN A 267 -21.78 2.51 14.93
CA ASN A 267 -21.45 3.93 14.76
C ASN A 267 -20.32 4.12 13.73
N ARG A 268 -19.24 3.33 13.83
CA ARG A 268 -18.13 3.38 12.84
C ARG A 268 -18.58 2.93 11.46
N ARG A 269 -19.45 1.93 11.39
CA ARG A 269 -20.05 1.45 10.13
C ARG A 269 -20.84 2.57 9.46
N LYS A 270 -21.71 3.25 10.18
CA LYS A 270 -22.48 4.40 9.67
C LYS A 270 -21.55 5.50 9.15
N LYS A 271 -20.55 5.89 9.96
CA LYS A 271 -19.57 6.90 9.55
C LYS A 271 -18.74 6.50 8.35
N PHE A 272 -18.37 5.22 8.23
CA PHE A 272 -17.69 4.71 7.06
C PHE A 272 -18.56 4.85 5.81
N VAL A 273 -19.80 4.37 5.88
CA VAL A 273 -20.75 4.41 4.77
C VAL A 273 -20.98 5.84 4.29
N GLU A 274 -21.15 6.81 5.19
CA GLU A 274 -21.28 8.24 4.86
C GLU A 274 -20.10 8.80 4.04
N ASN A 275 -18.90 8.21 4.16
CA ASN A 275 -17.69 8.68 3.48
C ASN A 275 -17.40 7.99 2.14
N ILE A 276 -18.17 6.97 1.75
CA ILE A 276 -17.89 6.18 0.53
C ILE A 276 -19.01 6.25 -0.52
N THR A 277 -19.97 7.15 -0.36
CA THR A 277 -21.20 7.24 -1.19
C THR A 277 -20.92 7.40 -2.68
N ASP A 278 -19.83 8.05 -3.05
CA ASP A 278 -19.50 8.35 -4.45
C ASP A 278 -18.54 7.32 -5.08
N ALA A 279 -18.08 6.33 -4.31
CA ALA A 279 -17.15 5.33 -4.77
C ALA A 279 -17.86 4.03 -5.20
N GLN A 280 -17.33 3.35 -6.21
CA GLN A 280 -17.74 1.98 -6.50
C GLN A 280 -17.18 1.03 -5.42
N VAL A 281 -18.09 0.27 -4.79
CA VAL A 281 -17.74 -0.64 -3.69
C VAL A 281 -18.04 -2.07 -4.07
N ILE A 282 -17.08 -2.96 -3.85
CA ILE A 282 -17.25 -4.42 -3.88
C ILE A 282 -17.03 -4.92 -2.46
N LEU A 283 -18.08 -5.47 -1.87
CA LEU A 283 -18.07 -5.92 -0.48
C LEU A 283 -18.28 -7.43 -0.41
N THR A 284 -17.45 -8.11 0.38
CA THR A 284 -17.66 -9.52 0.75
C THR A 284 -18.01 -9.62 2.23
N GLY A 285 -18.80 -10.62 2.57
CA GLY A 285 -19.19 -10.88 3.96
C GLY A 285 -19.95 -12.20 4.10
N THR A 286 -20.05 -12.70 5.33
CA THR A 286 -20.75 -13.93 5.66
C THR A 286 -22.25 -13.72 5.89
N HIS A 287 -22.67 -12.47 6.06
CA HIS A 287 -24.07 -12.10 6.30
C HIS A 287 -24.51 -11.02 5.33
N LYS A 288 -25.80 -11.03 5.01
CA LYS A 288 -26.43 -10.00 4.18
C LYS A 288 -26.39 -8.66 4.96
N LEU A 289 -25.69 -7.68 4.37
CA LEU A 289 -25.70 -6.31 4.89
C LEU A 289 -26.74 -5.51 4.11
N ILE A 290 -27.69 -4.93 4.82
CA ILE A 290 -28.64 -3.98 4.24
C ILE A 290 -28.01 -2.58 4.39
N LEU A 291 -27.71 -1.95 3.26
CA LEU A 291 -27.18 -0.58 3.21
C LEU A 291 -28.32 0.33 2.74
N GLU A 292 -28.93 1.05 3.66
CA GLU A 292 -29.94 2.05 3.33
C GLU A 292 -29.33 3.14 2.44
N ASN A 293 -30.07 3.60 1.45
CA ASN A 293 -29.72 4.67 0.49
C ASN A 293 -28.60 4.30 -0.54
N PHE A 294 -28.37 3.00 -0.80
CA PHE A 294 -27.49 2.55 -1.86
C PHE A 294 -28.23 1.65 -2.84
N ASN A 295 -27.94 1.83 -4.14
CA ASN A 295 -28.28 0.83 -5.14
C ASN A 295 -27.17 -0.22 -5.18
N TYR A 296 -27.49 -1.48 -4.90
CA TYR A 296 -26.51 -2.55 -4.92
C TYR A 296 -27.08 -3.86 -5.48
N ASN A 297 -26.18 -4.68 -6.01
CA ASN A 297 -26.50 -6.04 -6.43
C ASN A 297 -25.96 -7.03 -5.41
N ILE A 298 -26.73 -8.06 -5.10
CA ILE A 298 -26.29 -9.14 -4.21
C ILE A 298 -25.93 -10.36 -5.04
N TYR A 299 -24.76 -10.91 -4.76
CA TYR A 299 -24.27 -12.13 -5.36
C TYR A 299 -24.00 -13.15 -4.27
N ASN A 300 -24.70 -14.29 -4.35
CA ASN A 300 -24.43 -15.43 -3.45
C ASN A 300 -23.36 -16.32 -4.06
N VAL A 301 -22.32 -16.63 -3.29
CA VAL A 301 -21.22 -17.50 -3.71
C VAL A 301 -21.30 -18.81 -2.91
N LYS A 302 -21.65 -19.90 -3.59
CA LYS A 302 -21.74 -21.23 -2.99
C LYS A 302 -21.08 -22.26 -3.91
N ASP A 303 -20.24 -23.12 -3.34
CA ASP A 303 -19.54 -24.20 -4.05
C ASP A 303 -18.77 -23.71 -5.31
N GLY A 304 -18.18 -22.53 -5.24
CA GLY A 304 -17.45 -21.88 -6.35
C GLY A 304 -18.34 -21.34 -7.47
N GLN A 305 -19.66 -21.31 -7.29
CA GLN A 305 -20.62 -20.72 -8.22
C GLN A 305 -21.16 -19.41 -7.68
N VAL A 306 -21.34 -18.46 -8.59
CA VAL A 306 -21.92 -17.13 -8.30
C VAL A 306 -23.35 -17.10 -8.83
N LYS A 307 -24.32 -16.82 -7.96
CA LYS A 307 -25.72 -16.61 -8.33
C LYS A 307 -26.10 -15.18 -7.99
N ASN A 308 -26.75 -14.49 -8.92
CA ASN A 308 -27.32 -13.18 -8.66
C ASN A 308 -28.62 -13.36 -7.87
N GLU A 309 -28.70 -12.78 -6.68
CA GLU A 309 -29.91 -12.70 -5.86
C GLU A 309 -30.42 -11.26 -5.97
N GLU A 310 -31.31 -10.98 -6.91
CA GLU A 310 -32.14 -9.76 -7.04
C GLU A 310 -31.42 -8.40 -6.89
N GLN A 311 -31.89 -7.43 -7.70
CA GLN A 311 -31.59 -6.00 -7.53
C GLN A 311 -32.49 -5.43 -6.43
N PHE A 312 -31.92 -4.77 -5.46
CA PHE A 312 -32.63 -3.99 -4.44
C PHE A 312 -32.30 -2.49 -4.58
#